data_9efff6501c2cfb5035a368c758bb98d1
#
_entry.id   9efff6501c2cfb5035a368c758bb98d1
#
_cell.length_a   1.000
_cell.length_b   1.000
_cell.length_c   1.000
_cell.angle_alpha   90.00
_cell.angle_beta   90.00
_cell.angle_gamma   90.00
#
_symmetry.space_group_name_H-M   'P 1'
#
loop_
_entity.id
_entity.type
_entity.pdbx_description
1 polymer ?
#
loop_
_entity_poly.entity_id
_entity_poly.type
_entity_poly.pdbx_seq_one_letter_code
_entity_poly.pdbx_strand_id
1 'polypeptide(L)'
;MADFMSLNQSVLICDQVNPILKEILDKNGLKVNYEPEITSEQLAEKIGNYEVVVVRSRTKIVKELVEKADKCKIIARVGVGLDNIDQDAAKAKNIKVINAVEGAITAVAELVVGLMLSMAREIPRADREVRNGNWIKKELMGSELKGKYLGIIGLGNIGKRLGRLARALNMNIIGYDVVPIDEEFSKEVGLMKADLDTLLSSSDYVSL
;
A
#
# COMPACT_ATOMS: atom_id res chain seq x y z
N MET A 1 -23.96 6.64 15.73
CA MET A 1 -22.85 7.40 15.11
C MET A 1 -22.26 8.25 16.23
N ALA A 2 -21.10 7.85 16.71
CA ALA A 2 -20.56 8.39 17.95
C ALA A 2 -19.90 9.76 17.71
N ASP A 3 -20.08 10.64 18.69
CA ASP A 3 -19.48 11.96 18.87
C ASP A 3 -17.94 11.95 18.81
N PHE A 4 -17.36 11.78 17.62
CA PHE A 4 -15.91 11.77 17.44
C PHE A 4 -15.32 13.12 17.02
N MET A 5 -16.12 14.15 16.82
CA MET A 5 -15.64 15.47 16.37
C MET A 5 -16.10 16.60 17.30
N SER A 6 -15.40 16.83 18.39
CA SER A 6 -15.37 18.18 18.93
C SER A 6 -14.53 19.03 17.97
N LEU A 7 -15.15 19.99 17.30
CA LEU A 7 -14.53 21.06 16.52
C LEU A 7 -13.42 21.72 17.37
N ASN A 8 -12.18 21.36 17.21
CA ASN A 8 -10.95 21.97 17.74
C ASN A 8 -9.82 20.98 18.03
N GLN A 9 -9.89 19.76 17.47
CA GLN A 9 -8.82 18.77 17.72
C GLN A 9 -7.53 19.20 17.04
N SER A 10 -6.41 19.01 17.75
CA SER A 10 -5.07 19.28 17.25
C SER A 10 -4.51 18.06 16.52
N VAL A 11 -4.03 18.28 15.30
CA VAL A 11 -3.45 17.26 14.41
C VAL A 11 -1.99 17.59 14.15
N LEU A 12 -1.11 16.62 14.34
CA LEU A 12 0.29 16.70 13.91
C LEU A 12 0.51 15.77 12.72
N ILE A 13 0.94 16.33 11.59
CA ILE A 13 1.35 15.56 10.40
C ILE A 13 2.88 15.52 10.38
N CYS A 14 3.44 14.32 10.56
CA CYS A 14 4.87 14.09 10.76
C CYS A 14 5.65 13.75 9.49
N ASP A 15 4.96 13.42 8.41
CA ASP A 15 5.58 12.98 7.16
C ASP A 15 5.03 13.75 5.97
N GLN A 16 5.77 13.70 4.86
CA GLN A 16 5.34 14.31 3.61
C GLN A 16 4.08 13.60 3.06
N VAL A 17 2.99 14.32 2.92
CA VAL A 17 1.68 13.84 2.42
C VAL A 17 1.17 14.77 1.32
N ASN A 18 0.14 14.30 0.59
CA ASN A 18 -0.51 15.18 -0.39
C ASN A 18 -1.15 16.38 0.34
N PRO A 19 -0.93 17.62 -0.13
CA PRO A 19 -1.48 18.84 0.47
C PRO A 19 -2.99 18.82 0.69
N ILE A 20 -3.73 18.09 -0.13
CA ILE A 20 -5.19 17.93 -0.01
C ILE A 20 -5.61 17.41 1.38
N LEU A 21 -4.77 16.60 2.04
CA LEU A 21 -5.08 16.10 3.39
C LEU A 21 -5.18 17.26 4.38
N LYS A 22 -4.18 18.16 4.37
CA LYS A 22 -4.20 19.35 5.24
C LYS A 22 -5.40 20.24 4.94
N GLU A 23 -5.69 20.48 3.66
CA GLU A 23 -6.83 21.30 3.25
C GLU A 23 -8.18 20.73 3.75
N ILE A 24 -8.35 19.40 3.65
CA ILE A 24 -9.57 18.73 4.12
C ILE A 24 -9.68 18.85 5.64
N LEU A 25 -8.60 18.63 6.37
CA LEU A 25 -8.60 18.72 7.84
C LEU A 25 -8.89 20.15 8.31
N ASP A 26 -8.25 21.17 7.72
CA ASP A 26 -8.48 22.58 8.02
C ASP A 26 -9.95 22.99 7.73
N LYS A 27 -10.51 22.58 6.59
CA LYS A 27 -11.92 22.83 6.23
C LYS A 27 -12.90 22.21 7.20
N ASN A 28 -12.52 21.13 7.88
CA ASN A 28 -13.33 20.49 8.92
C ASN A 28 -13.04 21.02 10.32
N GLY A 29 -12.36 22.14 10.47
CA GLY A 29 -12.16 22.85 11.74
C GLY A 29 -11.06 22.26 12.62
N LEU A 30 -10.20 21.38 12.11
CA LEU A 30 -9.10 20.80 12.85
C LEU A 30 -7.87 21.73 12.81
N LYS A 31 -7.13 21.82 13.90
CA LYS A 31 -5.89 22.61 13.98
C LYS A 31 -4.71 21.77 13.52
N VAL A 32 -4.24 21.98 12.29
CA VAL A 32 -3.21 21.15 11.67
C VAL A 32 -1.82 21.79 11.78
N ASN A 33 -0.92 21.10 12.45
CA ASN A 33 0.52 21.34 12.38
C ASN A 33 1.15 20.38 11.37
N TYR A 34 1.81 20.92 10.36
CA TYR A 34 2.50 20.17 9.32
C TYR A 34 4.01 20.29 9.50
N GLU A 35 4.63 19.22 9.97
CA GLU A 35 6.08 19.15 10.25
C GLU A 35 6.68 17.89 9.57
N PRO A 36 6.77 17.85 8.22
CA PRO A 36 7.13 16.64 7.49
C PRO A 36 8.57 16.17 7.71
N GLU A 37 9.43 17.04 8.26
CA GLU A 37 10.84 16.73 8.56
C GLU A 37 11.10 16.60 10.07
N ILE A 38 10.07 16.47 10.89
CA ILE A 38 10.20 16.33 12.35
C ILE A 38 11.10 15.15 12.69
N THR A 39 12.04 15.34 13.62
CA THR A 39 12.89 14.24 14.12
C THR A 39 12.18 13.46 15.22
N SER A 40 12.71 12.28 15.56
CA SER A 40 12.16 11.46 16.64
C SER A 40 12.23 12.17 18.01
N GLU A 41 13.29 12.92 18.25
CA GLU A 41 13.49 13.70 19.48
C GLU A 41 12.46 14.82 19.57
N GLN A 42 12.29 15.60 18.50
CA GLN A 42 11.30 16.68 18.45
C GLN A 42 9.87 16.14 18.57
N LEU A 43 9.60 14.97 17.95
CA LEU A 43 8.30 14.31 18.07
C LEU A 43 8.05 13.89 19.52
N ALA A 44 9.04 13.34 20.19
CA ALA A 44 8.93 12.92 21.59
C ALA A 44 8.61 14.08 22.57
N GLU A 45 9.03 15.30 22.23
CA GLU A 45 8.72 16.51 23.04
C GLU A 45 7.30 17.05 22.77
N LYS A 46 6.77 16.80 21.58
CA LYS A 46 5.52 17.44 21.11
C LYS A 46 4.30 16.49 21.10
N ILE A 47 4.50 15.18 20.92
CA ILE A 47 3.43 14.21 20.63
C ILE A 47 2.29 14.23 21.67
N GLY A 48 2.62 14.48 22.93
CA GLY A 48 1.67 14.57 24.04
C GLY A 48 0.66 15.74 23.93
N ASN A 49 0.89 16.68 23.02
CA ASN A 49 0.03 17.86 22.86
C ASN A 49 -1.07 17.67 21.80
N TYR A 50 -1.03 16.59 21.04
CA TYR A 50 -1.91 16.37 19.89
C TYR A 50 -2.88 15.20 20.12
N GLU A 51 -4.13 15.38 19.71
CA GLU A 51 -5.14 14.32 19.75
C GLU A 51 -5.06 13.39 18.55
N VAL A 52 -4.50 13.86 17.44
CA VAL A 52 -4.31 13.04 16.22
C VAL A 52 -2.86 13.19 15.73
N VAL A 53 -2.21 12.07 15.48
CA VAL A 53 -0.88 12.01 14.88
C VAL A 53 -0.98 11.30 13.55
N VAL A 54 -0.51 11.96 12.48
CA VAL A 54 -0.52 11.42 11.12
C VAL A 54 0.91 11.12 10.69
N VAL A 55 1.16 9.89 10.30
CA VAL A 55 2.47 9.42 9.84
C VAL A 55 2.36 8.73 8.48
N ARG A 56 3.50 8.51 7.84
CA ARG A 56 3.62 7.68 6.65
C ARG A 56 4.64 6.55 6.90
N SER A 57 5.69 6.45 6.07
CA SER A 57 6.67 5.36 6.18
C SER A 57 7.93 5.77 6.95
N ARG A 58 8.30 7.05 6.92
CA ARG A 58 9.55 7.57 7.52
C ARG A 58 9.47 7.58 9.04
N THR A 59 8.39 8.13 9.58
CA THR A 59 8.21 8.27 11.03
C THR A 59 7.80 6.94 11.66
N LYS A 60 8.57 6.50 12.64
CA LYS A 60 8.27 5.30 13.45
C LYS A 60 7.64 5.73 14.77
N ILE A 61 6.50 5.17 15.09
CA ILE A 61 5.81 5.36 16.37
C ILE A 61 6.08 4.14 17.26
N VAL A 62 7.21 4.19 17.93
CA VAL A 62 7.65 3.15 18.87
C VAL A 62 6.97 3.32 20.24
N LYS A 63 7.07 2.29 21.09
CA LYS A 63 6.44 2.26 22.41
C LYS A 63 6.72 3.51 23.25
N GLU A 64 7.96 3.98 23.27
CA GLU A 64 8.37 5.14 24.06
C GLU A 64 7.69 6.44 23.60
N LEU A 65 7.37 6.56 22.30
CA LEU A 65 6.59 7.69 21.76
C LEU A 65 5.11 7.57 22.13
N VAL A 66 4.57 6.35 22.06
CA VAL A 66 3.20 6.09 22.47
C VAL A 66 3.00 6.41 23.95
N GLU A 67 3.95 6.06 24.81
CA GLU A 67 3.91 6.37 26.24
C GLU A 67 3.85 7.87 26.53
N LYS A 68 4.45 8.71 25.69
CA LYS A 68 4.43 10.19 25.78
C LYS A 68 3.20 10.83 25.13
N ALA A 69 2.40 10.09 24.40
CA ALA A 69 1.26 10.59 23.64
C ALA A 69 -0.01 10.73 24.53
N ASP A 70 0.03 11.61 25.53
CA ASP A 70 -0.99 11.67 26.59
C ASP A 70 -2.36 12.11 26.11
N LYS A 71 -2.46 13.01 25.13
CA LYS A 71 -3.73 13.48 24.56
C LYS A 71 -4.13 12.68 23.31
N CYS A 72 -3.26 11.82 22.79
CA CYS A 72 -3.48 11.16 21.53
C CYS A 72 -4.63 10.15 21.60
N LYS A 73 -5.56 10.27 20.68
CA LYS A 73 -6.73 9.39 20.50
C LYS A 73 -6.61 8.56 19.23
N ILE A 74 -5.92 9.11 18.20
CA ILE A 74 -5.82 8.49 16.90
C ILE A 74 -4.38 8.61 16.37
N ILE A 75 -3.81 7.51 15.93
CA ILE A 75 -2.62 7.48 15.08
C ILE A 75 -3.08 7.02 13.70
N ALA A 76 -2.93 7.90 12.69
CA ALA A 76 -3.33 7.63 11.31
C ALA A 76 -2.09 7.39 10.43
N ARG A 77 -2.02 6.26 9.73
CA ARG A 77 -1.00 6.02 8.74
C ARG A 77 -1.52 6.26 7.33
N VAL A 78 -0.89 7.17 6.61
CA VAL A 78 -1.12 7.36 5.17
C VAL A 78 -0.35 6.28 4.40
N GLY A 79 -0.94 5.09 4.30
CA GLY A 79 -0.38 3.89 3.69
C GLY A 79 -1.10 2.63 4.14
N VAL A 80 -0.65 1.46 3.67
CA VAL A 80 -1.34 0.17 3.90
C VAL A 80 -0.83 -0.55 5.16
N GLY A 81 0.48 -0.77 5.26
CA GLY A 81 1.07 -1.50 6.39
C GLY A 81 1.04 -0.68 7.68
N LEU A 82 1.26 -1.32 8.81
CA LEU A 82 1.31 -0.70 10.14
C LEU A 82 2.61 -1.07 10.89
N ASP A 83 3.60 -1.54 10.16
CA ASP A 83 4.89 -2.03 10.63
C ASP A 83 5.75 -0.97 11.34
N ASN A 84 5.49 0.30 11.08
CA ASN A 84 6.17 1.42 11.73
C ASN A 84 5.43 1.98 12.96
N ILE A 85 4.34 1.31 13.41
CA ILE A 85 3.55 1.73 14.59
C ILE A 85 3.46 0.57 15.58
N ASP A 86 3.85 0.80 16.82
CA ASP A 86 3.63 -0.16 17.91
C ASP A 86 2.13 -0.22 18.26
N GLN A 87 1.45 -1.17 17.64
CA GLN A 87 0.00 -1.34 17.78
C GLN A 87 -0.39 -1.82 19.18
N ASP A 88 0.46 -2.63 19.83
CA ASP A 88 0.17 -3.14 21.17
C ASP A 88 0.27 -2.03 22.21
N ALA A 89 1.30 -1.18 22.13
CA ALA A 89 1.42 0.00 22.97
C ALA A 89 0.24 0.98 22.75
N ALA A 90 -0.13 1.24 21.49
CA ALA A 90 -1.27 2.10 21.15
C ALA A 90 -2.57 1.55 21.74
N LYS A 91 -2.82 0.26 21.61
CA LYS A 91 -3.99 -0.42 22.19
C LYS A 91 -4.03 -0.34 23.71
N ALA A 92 -2.89 -0.51 24.38
CA ALA A 92 -2.78 -0.42 25.85
C ALA A 92 -3.15 1.01 26.35
N LYS A 93 -2.88 2.05 25.57
CA LYS A 93 -3.28 3.45 25.84
C LYS A 93 -4.65 3.83 25.28
N ASN A 94 -5.43 2.89 24.74
CA ASN A 94 -6.71 3.15 24.06
C ASN A 94 -6.58 4.14 22.87
N ILE A 95 -5.43 4.17 22.21
CA ILE A 95 -5.22 4.97 20.99
C ILE A 95 -5.65 4.13 19.80
N LYS A 96 -6.56 4.67 18.99
CA LYS A 96 -7.03 4.01 17.76
C LYS A 96 -6.00 4.18 16.66
N VAL A 97 -5.51 3.07 16.09
CA VAL A 97 -4.67 3.09 14.89
C VAL A 97 -5.55 2.89 13.66
N ILE A 98 -5.40 3.77 12.67
CA ILE A 98 -6.10 3.69 11.38
C ILE A 98 -5.10 3.82 10.24
N ASN A 99 -5.42 3.25 9.09
CA ASN A 99 -4.60 3.33 7.89
C ASN A 99 -5.44 3.54 6.63
N ALA A 100 -4.79 3.99 5.54
CA ALA A 100 -5.42 4.27 4.26
C ALA A 100 -5.21 3.08 3.32
N VAL A 101 -5.85 1.94 3.60
CA VAL A 101 -5.71 0.71 2.81
C VAL A 101 -6.17 0.92 1.37
N GLU A 102 -7.33 1.55 1.18
CA GLU A 102 -7.99 1.64 -0.13
C GLU A 102 -7.21 2.46 -1.15
N GLY A 103 -6.49 3.51 -0.71
CA GLY A 103 -5.79 4.44 -1.60
C GLY A 103 -4.64 3.83 -2.39
N ALA A 104 -4.06 2.70 -1.93
CA ALA A 104 -2.91 2.07 -2.57
C ALA A 104 -3.26 0.81 -3.37
N ILE A 105 -4.42 0.20 -3.14
CA ILE A 105 -4.79 -1.11 -3.72
C ILE A 105 -4.69 -1.09 -5.24
N THR A 106 -5.37 -0.15 -5.87
CA THR A 106 -5.41 -0.05 -7.33
C THR A 106 -4.05 0.35 -7.89
N ALA A 107 -3.39 1.34 -7.29
CA ALA A 107 -2.10 1.84 -7.76
C ALA A 107 -1.00 0.76 -7.75
N VAL A 108 -0.94 -0.06 -6.68
CA VAL A 108 0.03 -1.15 -6.59
C VAL A 108 -0.29 -2.25 -7.60
N ALA A 109 -1.55 -2.66 -7.73
CA ALA A 109 -1.94 -3.68 -8.69
C ALA A 109 -1.66 -3.24 -10.15
N GLU A 110 -1.92 -1.98 -10.48
CA GLU A 110 -1.59 -1.39 -11.80
C GLU A 110 -0.09 -1.33 -12.04
N LEU A 111 0.71 -0.99 -11.01
CA LEU A 111 2.17 -1.02 -11.12
C LEU A 111 2.68 -2.42 -11.46
N VAL A 112 2.17 -3.47 -10.81
CA VAL A 112 2.55 -4.86 -11.11
C VAL A 112 2.22 -5.21 -12.56
N VAL A 113 1.02 -4.86 -13.04
CA VAL A 113 0.64 -5.07 -14.45
C VAL A 113 1.57 -4.30 -15.40
N GLY A 114 1.87 -3.04 -15.07
CA GLY A 114 2.81 -2.21 -15.85
C GLY A 114 4.21 -2.83 -15.93
N LEU A 115 4.72 -3.38 -14.82
CA LEU A 115 6.00 -4.07 -14.79
C LEU A 115 5.98 -5.36 -15.62
N MET A 116 4.94 -6.19 -15.50
CA MET A 116 4.79 -7.40 -16.32
C MET A 116 4.77 -7.08 -17.82
N LEU A 117 3.98 -6.09 -18.24
CA LEU A 117 3.92 -5.63 -19.64
C LEU A 117 5.26 -5.06 -20.09
N SER A 118 5.93 -4.29 -19.25
CA SER A 118 7.26 -3.74 -19.52
C SER A 118 8.29 -4.81 -19.77
N MET A 119 8.29 -5.87 -18.97
CA MET A 119 9.18 -7.03 -19.13
C MET A 119 8.81 -7.83 -20.40
N ALA A 120 7.53 -8.19 -20.54
CA ALA A 120 7.04 -9.01 -21.65
C ALA A 120 7.28 -8.37 -23.02
N ARG A 121 7.22 -7.05 -23.12
CA ARG A 121 7.35 -6.30 -24.38
C ARG A 121 8.68 -5.56 -24.51
N GLU A 122 9.62 -5.79 -23.60
CA GLU A 122 10.96 -5.17 -23.59
C GLU A 122 10.92 -3.63 -23.68
N ILE A 123 9.90 -2.99 -23.05
CA ILE A 123 9.66 -1.54 -23.18
C ILE A 123 10.87 -0.69 -22.79
N PRO A 124 11.60 -0.97 -21.69
CA PRO A 124 12.79 -0.17 -21.32
C PRO A 124 13.92 -0.26 -22.35
N ARG A 125 14.08 -1.42 -22.99
CA ARG A 125 15.07 -1.60 -24.05
C ARG A 125 14.65 -0.82 -25.30
N ALA A 126 13.40 -0.93 -25.67
CA ALA A 126 12.85 -0.21 -26.83
C ALA A 126 12.97 1.32 -26.67
N ASP A 127 12.60 1.87 -25.52
CA ASP A 127 12.71 3.30 -25.22
C ASP A 127 14.17 3.77 -25.30
N ARG A 128 15.10 3.05 -24.66
CA ARG A 128 16.53 3.39 -24.71
C ARG A 128 17.08 3.42 -26.12
N GLU A 129 16.81 2.37 -26.92
CA GLU A 129 17.33 2.28 -28.28
C GLU A 129 16.76 3.36 -29.19
N VAL A 130 15.45 3.65 -29.10
CA VAL A 130 14.83 4.73 -29.87
C VAL A 130 15.42 6.10 -29.49
N ARG A 131 15.66 6.38 -28.22
CA ARG A 131 16.33 7.61 -27.77
C ARG A 131 17.76 7.74 -28.30
N ASN A 132 18.45 6.61 -28.50
CA ASN A 132 19.77 6.58 -29.13
C ASN A 132 19.74 6.64 -30.66
N GLY A 133 18.57 6.79 -31.27
CA GLY A 133 18.39 6.84 -32.72
C GLY A 133 18.37 5.46 -33.41
N ASN A 134 18.32 4.38 -32.66
CA ASN A 134 18.33 3.02 -33.18
C ASN A 134 16.91 2.49 -33.37
N TRP A 135 16.59 1.97 -34.58
CA TRP A 135 15.31 1.34 -34.87
C TRP A 135 15.45 -0.18 -34.91
N ILE A 136 15.31 -0.83 -33.74
CA ILE A 136 15.59 -2.27 -33.56
C ILE A 136 14.33 -3.14 -33.56
N LYS A 137 13.27 -2.77 -34.29
CA LYS A 137 11.95 -3.44 -34.31
C LYS A 137 12.06 -4.97 -34.46
N LYS A 138 12.99 -5.46 -35.31
CA LYS A 138 13.16 -6.89 -35.59
C LYS A 138 13.75 -7.68 -34.40
N GLU A 139 14.43 -7.01 -33.49
CA GLU A 139 15.05 -7.61 -32.30
C GLU A 139 14.11 -7.63 -31.10
N LEU A 140 13.06 -6.80 -31.12
CA LEU A 140 12.09 -6.68 -30.04
C LEU A 140 10.89 -7.59 -30.30
N MET A 141 11.11 -8.90 -30.21
CA MET A 141 10.03 -9.89 -30.43
C MET A 141 9.02 -9.88 -29.26
N GLY A 142 9.50 -9.80 -28.03
CA GLY A 142 8.69 -9.82 -26.83
C GLY A 142 7.79 -11.06 -26.71
N SER A 143 6.92 -11.04 -25.72
CA SER A 143 5.88 -12.06 -25.51
C SER A 143 4.54 -11.44 -25.13
N GLU A 144 3.45 -12.19 -25.21
CA GLU A 144 2.14 -11.79 -24.73
C GLU A 144 1.90 -12.35 -23.33
N LEU A 145 1.12 -11.62 -22.51
CA LEU A 145 0.68 -12.11 -21.19
C LEU A 145 -0.48 -13.10 -21.30
N LYS A 146 -1.23 -13.07 -22.41
CA LYS A 146 -2.36 -13.97 -22.66
C LYS A 146 -1.90 -15.44 -22.57
N GLY A 147 -2.64 -16.21 -21.75
CA GLY A 147 -2.37 -17.63 -21.52
C GLY A 147 -1.20 -17.94 -20.58
N LYS A 148 -0.41 -16.93 -20.19
CA LYS A 148 0.65 -17.07 -19.19
C LYS A 148 0.09 -17.26 -17.79
N TYR A 149 0.88 -17.88 -16.92
CA TYR A 149 0.52 -18.12 -15.53
C TYR A 149 1.09 -17.03 -14.61
N LEU A 150 0.20 -16.38 -13.86
CA LEU A 150 0.57 -15.46 -12.79
C LEU A 150 0.35 -16.14 -11.44
N GLY A 151 1.44 -16.39 -10.72
CA GLY A 151 1.41 -16.79 -9.32
C GLY A 151 1.26 -15.56 -8.42
N ILE A 152 0.26 -15.58 -7.54
CA ILE A 152 0.03 -14.53 -6.55
C ILE A 152 0.20 -15.10 -5.15
N ILE A 153 1.22 -14.63 -4.45
CA ILE A 153 1.48 -14.98 -3.05
C ILE A 153 0.89 -13.87 -2.19
N GLY A 154 -0.17 -14.19 -1.44
CA GLY A 154 -0.94 -13.21 -0.69
C GLY A 154 -2.15 -12.67 -1.48
N LEU A 155 -3.34 -13.18 -1.13
CA LEU A 155 -4.63 -12.84 -1.76
C LEU A 155 -5.47 -11.88 -0.91
N GLY A 156 -4.79 -10.92 -0.28
CA GLY A 156 -5.42 -9.78 0.36
C GLY A 156 -6.02 -8.79 -0.66
N ASN A 157 -6.29 -7.57 -0.25
CA ASN A 157 -6.94 -6.57 -1.12
C ASN A 157 -6.17 -6.30 -2.41
N ILE A 158 -4.83 -6.18 -2.35
CA ILE A 158 -3.97 -5.92 -3.52
C ILE A 158 -3.91 -7.16 -4.42
N GLY A 159 -3.66 -8.35 -3.85
CA GLY A 159 -3.61 -9.60 -4.62
C GLY A 159 -4.92 -9.92 -5.33
N LYS A 160 -6.06 -9.70 -4.68
CA LYS A 160 -7.39 -9.83 -5.31
C LYS A 160 -7.58 -8.84 -6.46
N ARG A 161 -7.16 -7.57 -6.28
CA ARG A 161 -7.23 -6.58 -7.35
C ARG A 161 -6.34 -6.95 -8.53
N LEU A 162 -5.11 -7.41 -8.25
CA LEU A 162 -4.18 -7.89 -9.27
C LEU A 162 -4.76 -9.09 -10.04
N GLY A 163 -5.35 -10.06 -9.34
CA GLY A 163 -6.01 -11.22 -9.96
C GLY A 163 -7.09 -10.82 -10.96
N ARG A 164 -7.94 -9.83 -10.63
CA ARG A 164 -8.96 -9.30 -11.55
C ARG A 164 -8.32 -8.65 -12.79
N LEU A 165 -7.27 -7.87 -12.62
CA LEU A 165 -6.55 -7.24 -13.75
C LEU A 165 -5.89 -8.30 -14.65
N ALA A 166 -5.23 -9.29 -14.05
CA ALA A 166 -4.60 -10.38 -14.79
C ALA A 166 -5.63 -11.23 -15.55
N ARG A 167 -6.80 -11.48 -14.95
CA ARG A 167 -7.90 -12.16 -15.63
C ARG A 167 -8.40 -11.40 -16.86
N ALA A 168 -8.51 -10.06 -16.76
CA ALA A 168 -8.87 -9.20 -17.89
C ALA A 168 -7.84 -9.23 -19.02
N LEU A 169 -6.57 -9.51 -18.70
CA LEU A 169 -5.49 -9.76 -19.67
C LEU A 169 -5.45 -11.21 -20.18
N ASN A 170 -6.44 -12.02 -19.86
CA ASN A 170 -6.53 -13.45 -20.21
C ASN A 170 -5.36 -14.30 -19.70
N MET A 171 -4.79 -13.95 -18.55
CA MET A 171 -3.82 -14.79 -17.85
C MET A 171 -4.51 -15.89 -17.05
N ASN A 172 -3.79 -16.97 -16.78
CA ASN A 172 -4.16 -17.99 -15.81
C ASN A 172 -3.63 -17.58 -14.43
N ILE A 173 -4.40 -17.80 -13.37
CA ILE A 173 -4.04 -17.29 -12.03
C ILE A 173 -3.86 -18.47 -11.08
N ILE A 174 -2.68 -18.56 -10.47
CA ILE A 174 -2.37 -19.50 -9.40
C ILE A 174 -2.23 -18.68 -8.11
N GLY A 175 -2.88 -19.12 -7.04
CA GLY A 175 -2.89 -18.38 -5.78
C GLY A 175 -2.48 -19.19 -4.57
N TYR A 176 -1.68 -18.58 -3.72
CA TYR A 176 -1.31 -19.07 -2.40
C TYR A 176 -1.53 -17.99 -1.35
N ASP A 177 -2.10 -18.40 -0.22
CA ASP A 177 -2.19 -17.56 0.98
C ASP A 177 -2.08 -18.45 2.23
N VAL A 178 -1.63 -17.86 3.34
CA VAL A 178 -1.57 -18.52 4.66
C VAL A 178 -2.95 -18.58 5.34
N VAL A 179 -3.92 -17.78 4.86
CA VAL A 179 -5.31 -17.79 5.33
C VAL A 179 -6.24 -18.38 4.28
N PRO A 180 -7.43 -18.86 4.66
CA PRO A 180 -8.41 -19.39 3.69
C PRO A 180 -8.73 -18.38 2.59
N ILE A 181 -8.63 -18.84 1.35
CA ILE A 181 -8.87 -18.01 0.16
C ILE A 181 -10.38 -17.90 -0.07
N ASP A 182 -10.83 -16.69 -0.35
CA ASP A 182 -12.22 -16.36 -0.67
C ASP A 182 -12.72 -17.13 -1.91
N GLU A 183 -13.81 -17.88 -1.72
CA GLU A 183 -14.37 -18.73 -2.76
C GLU A 183 -15.07 -17.94 -3.87
N GLU A 184 -15.70 -16.81 -3.56
CA GLU A 184 -16.34 -15.95 -4.55
C GLU A 184 -15.29 -15.36 -5.48
N PHE A 185 -14.22 -14.80 -4.92
CA PHE A 185 -13.08 -14.31 -5.68
C PHE A 185 -12.43 -15.42 -6.53
N SER A 186 -12.27 -16.62 -5.95
CA SER A 186 -11.66 -17.76 -6.66
C SER A 186 -12.45 -18.14 -7.93
N LYS A 187 -13.78 -18.15 -7.82
CA LYS A 187 -14.67 -18.41 -8.96
C LYS A 187 -14.66 -17.26 -9.97
N GLU A 188 -14.66 -16.01 -9.49
CA GLU A 188 -14.65 -14.81 -10.33
C GLU A 188 -13.47 -14.79 -11.31
N VAL A 189 -12.28 -15.09 -10.81
CA VAL A 189 -11.06 -15.00 -11.63
C VAL A 189 -10.57 -16.34 -12.19
N GLY A 190 -11.24 -17.46 -11.85
CA GLY A 190 -10.80 -18.80 -12.20
C GLY A 190 -9.48 -19.19 -11.55
N LEU A 191 -9.35 -18.88 -10.25
CA LEU A 191 -8.12 -19.09 -9.47
C LEU A 191 -7.85 -20.58 -9.28
N MET A 192 -6.64 -21.01 -9.59
CA MET A 192 -6.08 -22.31 -9.19
C MET A 192 -5.39 -22.17 -7.83
N LYS A 193 -5.96 -22.78 -6.80
CA LYS A 193 -5.34 -22.81 -5.47
C LYS A 193 -4.20 -23.82 -5.46
N ALA A 194 -3.03 -23.44 -4.98
CA ALA A 194 -1.85 -24.30 -4.91
C ALA A 194 -1.07 -24.08 -3.63
N ASP A 195 -0.21 -25.01 -3.28
CA ASP A 195 0.87 -24.75 -2.34
C ASP A 195 1.95 -23.87 -2.96
N LEU A 196 2.88 -23.39 -2.12
CA LEU A 196 3.90 -22.44 -2.56
C LEU A 196 4.84 -23.04 -3.61
N ASP A 197 5.25 -24.29 -3.46
CA ASP A 197 6.19 -24.94 -4.38
C ASP A 197 5.55 -25.16 -5.77
N THR A 198 4.30 -25.59 -5.80
CA THR A 198 3.52 -25.73 -7.03
C THR A 198 3.33 -24.38 -7.71
N LEU A 199 2.99 -23.32 -6.97
CA LEU A 199 2.85 -21.99 -7.51
C LEU A 199 4.16 -21.52 -8.15
N LEU A 200 5.29 -21.63 -7.44
CA LEU A 200 6.59 -21.17 -7.91
C LEU A 200 7.06 -21.93 -9.16
N SER A 201 6.81 -23.26 -9.21
CA SER A 201 7.24 -24.09 -10.34
C SER A 201 6.37 -23.95 -11.59
N SER A 202 5.11 -23.51 -11.43
CA SER A 202 4.13 -23.46 -12.52
C SER A 202 3.85 -22.07 -13.06
N SER A 203 4.44 -21.02 -12.48
CA SER A 203 4.17 -19.64 -12.87
C SER A 203 5.21 -19.09 -13.83
N ASP A 204 4.75 -18.34 -14.85
CA ASP A 204 5.61 -17.53 -15.72
C ASP A 204 6.01 -16.21 -15.03
N TYR A 205 5.13 -15.69 -14.17
CA TYR A 205 5.31 -14.46 -13.37
C TYR A 205 4.87 -14.74 -11.94
N VAL A 206 5.59 -14.19 -10.96
CA VAL A 206 5.25 -14.29 -9.54
C VAL A 206 5.17 -12.90 -8.94
N SER A 207 4.09 -12.64 -8.21
CA SER A 207 3.88 -11.43 -7.41
C SER A 207 3.75 -11.77 -5.93
N LEU A 208 4.45 -11.01 -5.09
CA LEU A 208 4.40 -11.04 -3.62
C LEU A 208 3.59 -9.87 -3.10
#